data_28b8daec74a4fb852a630cbfa1f6cfbc
#
_entry.id   28b8daec74a4fb852a630cbfa1f6cfbc
#
_cell.length_a   1.000
_cell.length_b   1.000
_cell.length_c   1.000
_cell.angle_alpha   90.00
_cell.angle_beta   90.00
_cell.angle_gamma   90.00
#
_symmetry.space_group_name_H-M   'P 1'
#
loop_
_entity.id
_entity.type
_entity.pdbx_description
1 polymer ?
#
loop_
_entity_poly.entity_id
_entity_poly.type
_entity_poly.pdbx_seq_one_letter_code
_entity_poly.pdbx_strand_id
1 'polypeptide(L)'
;FVIQKGLMTTIHSYTNDQRILDLPHSDLRRARAANMSMIPTTTGAARALSLVLPEIEGRLDGMSIRVPTPNVSLIDLVVEVEKTTSIEEVNSVFRKASEGGLNKILRVEEKPLVSIDYNGDPYSAIVDGLSTTVMKGKMVKVLAWYDNEWGYSNRVKDLLKFIISKKVS
;
A
#
# COMPACT_ATOMS: atom_id res chain seq x y z
N PHE A 1 5.27 16.84 -3.66
CA PHE A 1 3.89 17.33 -3.43
C PHE A 1 3.61 17.36 -1.93
N VAL A 2 2.88 18.38 -1.46
CA VAL A 2 2.41 18.45 -0.08
C VAL A 2 0.96 17.95 -0.05
N ILE A 3 0.72 16.87 0.69
CA ILE A 3 -0.62 16.31 0.89
C ILE A 3 -1.36 17.21 1.89
N GLN A 4 -2.53 17.71 1.49
CA GLN A 4 -3.41 18.49 2.33
C GLN A 4 -4.34 17.59 3.15
N LYS A 5 -4.96 16.64 2.48
CA LYS A 5 -5.83 15.61 3.08
C LYS A 5 -6.00 14.46 2.12
N GLY A 6 -6.41 13.30 2.62
CA GLY A 6 -6.68 12.15 1.78
C GLY A 6 -7.27 10.97 2.52
N LEU A 7 -7.71 10.02 1.73
CA LEU A 7 -8.22 8.72 2.20
C LEU A 7 -7.47 7.59 1.51
N MET A 8 -7.19 6.56 2.28
CA MET A 8 -6.55 5.35 1.81
C MET A 8 -7.47 4.15 2.03
N THR A 9 -7.69 3.38 1.00
CA THR A 9 -8.32 2.07 1.13
C THR A 9 -7.33 0.99 0.76
N THR A 10 -7.07 0.06 1.67
CA THR A 10 -6.30 -1.14 1.35
C THR A 10 -7.26 -2.25 0.95
N ILE A 11 -7.21 -2.66 -0.32
CA ILE A 11 -7.86 -3.89 -0.80
C ILE A 11 -6.85 -5.01 -0.54
N HIS A 12 -7.13 -5.79 0.51
CA HIS A 12 -6.14 -6.68 1.11
C HIS A 12 -6.55 -8.15 0.98
N SER A 13 -5.58 -8.99 0.64
CA SER A 13 -5.76 -10.44 0.74
C SER A 13 -6.20 -10.85 2.15
N TYR A 14 -6.91 -11.97 2.28
CA TYR A 14 -7.26 -12.50 3.58
C TYR A 14 -6.01 -12.95 4.34
N THR A 15 -6.10 -12.96 5.67
CA THR A 15 -5.02 -13.38 6.57
C THR A 15 -5.57 -14.33 7.63
N ASN A 16 -4.69 -14.93 8.44
CA ASN A 16 -5.08 -15.84 9.52
C ASN A 16 -6.03 -15.21 10.57
N ASP A 17 -6.18 -13.90 10.58
CA ASP A 17 -7.15 -13.22 11.45
C ASP A 17 -8.60 -13.43 10.98
N GLN A 18 -8.83 -13.69 9.68
CA GLN A 18 -10.15 -14.04 9.18
C GLN A 18 -10.43 -15.54 9.36
N ARG A 19 -11.73 -15.89 9.35
CA ARG A 19 -12.18 -17.27 9.44
C ARG A 19 -12.30 -17.90 8.05
N ILE A 20 -11.93 -19.17 7.91
CA ILE A 20 -12.12 -19.93 6.66
C ILE A 20 -13.60 -20.24 6.44
N LEU A 21 -14.30 -20.65 7.49
CA LEU A 21 -15.76 -20.82 7.54
C LEU A 21 -16.34 -19.77 8.47
N ASP A 22 -17.68 -19.56 8.42
CA ASP A 22 -18.39 -18.73 9.40
C ASP A 22 -18.16 -19.28 10.81
N LEU A 23 -17.41 -18.56 11.63
CA LEU A 23 -17.02 -18.97 12.98
C LEU A 23 -16.95 -17.73 13.90
N PRO A 24 -17.10 -17.90 15.22
CA PRO A 24 -17.04 -16.80 16.18
C PRO A 24 -15.77 -15.96 16.05
N HIS A 25 -15.94 -14.64 16.06
CA HIS A 25 -14.88 -13.64 16.09
C HIS A 25 -15.39 -12.40 16.83
N SER A 26 -14.54 -11.66 17.51
CA SER A 26 -14.90 -10.41 18.21
C SER A 26 -15.42 -9.33 17.28
N ASP A 27 -14.84 -9.23 16.08
CA ASP A 27 -15.39 -8.44 14.97
C ASP A 27 -16.35 -9.32 14.16
N LEU A 28 -17.65 -8.99 14.17
CA LEU A 28 -18.69 -9.76 13.50
C LEU A 28 -18.49 -9.84 11.97
N ARG A 29 -17.87 -8.86 11.36
CA ARG A 29 -17.53 -8.90 9.93
C ARG A 29 -16.44 -9.93 9.64
N ARG A 30 -15.43 -10.04 10.52
CA ARG A 30 -14.35 -11.04 10.41
C ARG A 30 -14.78 -12.44 10.80
N ALA A 31 -15.97 -12.61 11.38
CA ALA A 31 -16.57 -13.89 11.66
C ALA A 31 -17.04 -14.64 10.39
N ARG A 32 -17.18 -13.94 9.27
CA ARG A 32 -17.65 -14.49 8.00
C ARG A 32 -16.51 -15.14 7.21
N ALA A 33 -16.86 -16.16 6.42
CA ALA A 33 -15.92 -16.92 5.60
C ALA A 33 -15.12 -16.00 4.65
N ALA A 34 -13.80 -15.96 4.82
CA ALA A 34 -12.89 -15.04 4.13
C ALA A 34 -12.80 -15.30 2.62
N ASN A 35 -12.92 -16.55 2.21
CA ASN A 35 -12.85 -16.97 0.81
C ASN A 35 -14.13 -16.69 0.01
N MET A 36 -15.19 -16.25 0.67
CA MET A 36 -16.50 -15.97 0.05
C MET A 36 -17.00 -14.54 0.28
N SER A 37 -16.25 -13.72 1.04
CA SER A 37 -16.75 -12.44 1.52
C SER A 37 -15.75 -11.31 1.31
N MET A 38 -16.24 -10.15 0.88
CA MET A 38 -15.51 -8.89 1.01
C MET A 38 -15.83 -8.29 2.39
N ILE A 39 -14.80 -8.05 3.20
CA ILE A 39 -14.94 -7.71 4.61
C ILE A 39 -14.34 -6.33 4.89
N PRO A 40 -15.14 -5.28 5.02
CA PRO A 40 -14.66 -3.98 5.50
C PRO A 40 -14.17 -4.10 6.93
N THR A 41 -12.99 -3.56 7.20
CA THR A 41 -12.39 -3.60 8.54
C THR A 41 -11.49 -2.38 8.76
N THR A 42 -11.14 -2.13 10.00
CA THR A 42 -10.18 -1.08 10.34
C THR A 42 -8.77 -1.47 9.91
N THR A 43 -7.94 -0.46 9.65
CA THR A 43 -6.51 -0.65 9.43
C THR A 43 -5.71 0.27 10.36
N GLY A 44 -4.62 -0.23 10.90
CA GLY A 44 -3.65 0.58 11.62
C GLY A 44 -2.69 1.36 10.71
N ALA A 45 -2.75 1.14 9.39
CA ALA A 45 -1.75 1.67 8.45
C ALA A 45 -1.72 3.21 8.44
N ALA A 46 -2.87 3.88 8.40
CA ALA A 46 -2.93 5.34 8.40
C ALA A 46 -2.34 5.94 9.71
N ARG A 47 -2.61 5.30 10.86
CA ARG A 47 -2.01 5.70 12.14
C ARG A 47 -0.51 5.42 12.20
N ALA A 48 -0.06 4.29 11.66
CA ALA A 48 1.34 3.94 11.63
C ALA A 48 2.16 4.90 10.75
N LEU A 49 1.56 5.44 9.69
CA LEU A 49 2.20 6.44 8.83
C LEU A 49 2.57 7.71 9.60
N SER A 50 1.72 8.22 10.48
CA SER A 50 2.01 9.44 11.26
C SER A 50 3.18 9.26 12.24
N LEU A 51 3.49 8.02 12.66
CA LEU A 51 4.65 7.73 13.51
C LEU A 51 5.99 7.88 12.77
N VAL A 52 6.00 7.67 11.44
CA VAL A 52 7.22 7.75 10.62
C VAL A 52 7.25 8.99 9.72
N LEU A 53 6.11 9.61 9.48
CA LEU A 53 5.93 10.84 8.72
C LEU A 53 5.02 11.79 9.50
N PRO A 54 5.52 12.46 10.54
CA PRO A 54 4.70 13.33 11.41
C PRO A 54 3.96 14.44 10.66
N GLU A 55 4.50 14.90 9.54
CA GLU A 55 3.91 15.95 8.70
C GLU A 55 2.57 15.58 8.07
N ILE A 56 2.20 14.29 8.05
CA ILE A 56 0.89 13.85 7.52
C ILE A 56 -0.12 13.54 8.63
N GLU A 57 0.23 13.80 9.88
CA GLU A 57 -0.68 13.58 11.01
C GLU A 57 -1.98 14.38 10.83
N GLY A 58 -3.12 13.71 10.99
CA GLY A 58 -4.43 14.30 10.79
C GLY A 58 -4.83 14.61 9.34
N ARG A 59 -3.94 14.36 8.37
CA ARG A 59 -4.20 14.60 6.94
C ARG A 59 -4.63 13.35 6.19
N LEU A 60 -4.31 12.18 6.71
CA LEU A 60 -4.68 10.89 6.11
C LEU A 60 -5.47 10.04 7.09
N ASP A 61 -6.53 9.44 6.59
CA ASP A 61 -7.26 8.37 7.27
C ASP A 61 -7.51 7.23 6.29
N GLY A 62 -7.92 6.06 6.80
CA GLY A 62 -8.11 4.93 5.91
C GLY A 62 -8.76 3.73 6.55
N MET A 63 -9.15 2.81 5.68
CA MET A 63 -9.75 1.53 6.03
C MET A 63 -9.16 0.41 5.19
N SER A 64 -9.49 -0.83 5.55
CA SER A 64 -9.16 -2.01 4.75
C SER A 64 -10.44 -2.73 4.31
N ILE A 65 -10.40 -3.27 3.10
CA ILE A 65 -11.39 -4.23 2.61
C ILE A 65 -10.64 -5.53 2.35
N ARG A 66 -10.92 -6.56 3.14
CA ARG A 66 -10.41 -7.91 2.88
C ARG A 66 -11.19 -8.52 1.74
N VAL A 67 -10.48 -9.16 0.81
CA VAL A 67 -11.05 -9.78 -0.39
C VAL A 67 -10.68 -11.26 -0.47
N PRO A 68 -11.45 -12.09 -1.20
CA PRO A 68 -11.18 -13.53 -1.37
C PRO A 68 -9.95 -13.81 -2.26
N THR A 69 -8.81 -13.24 -1.92
CA THR A 69 -7.53 -13.41 -2.62
C THR A 69 -6.48 -13.86 -1.61
N PRO A 70 -5.72 -14.93 -1.89
CA PRO A 70 -4.82 -15.52 -0.89
C PRO A 70 -3.55 -14.69 -0.63
N ASN A 71 -3.05 -13.97 -1.61
CA ASN A 71 -1.87 -13.13 -1.50
C ASN A 71 -1.93 -11.96 -2.48
N VAL A 72 -1.09 -10.98 -2.30
CA VAL A 72 -1.03 -9.68 -2.99
C VAL A 72 -2.20 -8.77 -2.65
N SER A 73 -1.87 -7.55 -2.29
CA SER A 73 -2.79 -6.52 -1.85
C SER A 73 -2.59 -5.24 -2.68
N LEU A 74 -3.57 -4.37 -2.63
CA LEU A 74 -3.59 -3.11 -3.37
C LEU A 74 -3.92 -1.96 -2.43
N ILE A 75 -3.15 -0.88 -2.50
CA ILE A 75 -3.51 0.40 -1.92
C ILE A 75 -4.21 1.25 -2.98
N ASP A 76 -5.35 1.80 -2.63
CA ASP A 76 -6.04 2.88 -3.34
C ASP A 76 -5.91 4.14 -2.48
N LEU A 77 -5.05 5.06 -2.90
CA LEU A 77 -4.78 6.32 -2.23
C LEU A 77 -5.38 7.47 -3.02
N VAL A 78 -6.28 8.22 -2.40
CA VAL A 78 -6.84 9.45 -2.96
C VAL A 78 -6.45 10.62 -2.06
N VAL A 79 -5.74 11.60 -2.62
CA VAL A 79 -5.25 12.76 -1.87
C VAL A 79 -5.51 14.07 -2.60
N GLU A 80 -5.75 15.13 -1.84
CA GLU A 80 -5.66 16.51 -2.32
C GLU A 80 -4.27 17.05 -2.04
N VAL A 81 -3.63 17.60 -3.08
CA VAL A 81 -2.27 18.18 -3.00
C VAL A 81 -2.33 19.70 -3.10
N GLU A 82 -1.34 20.35 -2.48
CA GLU A 82 -1.27 21.82 -2.44
C GLU A 82 -1.09 22.45 -3.83
N LYS A 83 -0.13 21.92 -4.59
CA LYS A 83 0.22 22.42 -5.92
C LYS A 83 -0.51 21.66 -7.00
N THR A 84 -0.94 22.38 -8.03
CA THR A 84 -1.47 21.78 -9.25
C THR A 84 -0.43 20.86 -9.87
N THR A 85 -0.88 19.70 -10.31
CA THR A 85 -0.04 18.67 -10.92
C THR A 85 -0.77 17.96 -12.07
N SER A 86 -0.05 17.09 -12.77
CA SER A 86 -0.54 16.23 -13.85
C SER A 86 -0.22 14.75 -13.57
N ILE A 87 -0.84 13.86 -14.32
CA ILE A 87 -0.56 12.42 -14.25
C ILE A 87 0.94 12.17 -14.52
N GLU A 88 1.49 12.81 -15.54
CA GLU A 88 2.89 12.64 -15.92
C GLU A 88 3.86 13.12 -14.84
N GLU A 89 3.57 14.26 -14.19
CA GLU A 89 4.39 14.74 -13.07
C GLU A 89 4.35 13.79 -11.88
N VAL A 90 3.17 13.26 -11.53
CA VAL A 90 3.03 12.28 -10.44
C VAL A 90 3.84 11.03 -10.74
N ASN A 91 3.66 10.44 -11.92
CA ASN A 91 4.38 9.23 -12.33
C ASN A 91 5.89 9.48 -12.44
N SER A 92 6.31 10.65 -12.92
CA SER A 92 7.74 11.04 -13.00
C SER A 92 8.39 11.10 -11.62
N VAL A 93 7.69 11.62 -10.60
CA VAL A 93 8.21 11.64 -9.22
C VAL A 93 8.40 10.24 -8.68
N PHE A 94 7.45 9.32 -8.92
CA PHE A 94 7.60 7.92 -8.51
C PHE A 94 8.76 7.22 -9.25
N ARG A 95 8.91 7.43 -10.56
CA ARG A 95 10.07 6.91 -11.33
C ARG A 95 11.39 7.39 -10.75
N LYS A 96 11.54 8.69 -10.52
CA LYS A 96 12.74 9.26 -9.91
C LYS A 96 13.03 8.70 -8.52
N ALA A 97 12.01 8.52 -7.70
CA ALA A 97 12.17 7.93 -6.37
C ALA A 97 12.63 6.46 -6.46
N SER A 98 12.07 5.69 -7.40
CA SER A 98 12.42 4.27 -7.62
C SER A 98 13.85 4.08 -8.16
N GLU A 99 14.38 5.05 -8.88
CA GLU A 99 15.77 5.05 -9.37
C GLU A 99 16.76 5.58 -8.31
N GLY A 100 16.27 6.36 -7.34
CA GLY A 100 17.05 7.01 -6.30
C GLY A 100 16.95 6.32 -4.93
N GLY A 101 16.52 7.07 -3.92
CA GLY A 101 16.51 6.65 -2.51
C GLY A 101 15.59 5.46 -2.19
N LEU A 102 14.61 5.19 -3.03
CA LEU A 102 13.69 4.05 -2.88
C LEU A 102 13.98 2.90 -3.87
N ASN A 103 15.18 2.87 -4.43
CA ASN A 103 15.60 1.76 -5.27
C ASN A 103 15.46 0.42 -4.52
N LYS A 104 14.91 -0.62 -5.17
CA LYS A 104 14.58 -1.93 -4.59
C LYS A 104 13.47 -1.92 -3.52
N ILE A 105 12.87 -0.77 -3.24
CA ILE A 105 11.75 -0.62 -2.31
C ILE A 105 10.48 -0.23 -3.07
N LEU A 106 10.60 0.70 -4.00
CA LEU A 106 9.54 1.20 -4.86
C LEU A 106 9.84 0.86 -6.31
N ARG A 107 8.80 0.51 -7.07
CA ARG A 107 8.83 0.37 -8.52
C ARG A 107 7.60 1.01 -9.15
N VAL A 108 7.70 1.46 -10.38
CA VAL A 108 6.56 1.87 -11.20
C VAL A 108 6.33 0.81 -12.27
N GLU A 109 5.11 0.35 -12.41
CA GLU A 109 4.69 -0.59 -13.44
C GLU A 109 3.86 0.13 -14.50
N GLU A 110 4.18 -0.10 -15.76
CA GLU A 110 3.51 0.49 -16.92
C GLU A 110 2.85 -0.56 -17.83
N LYS A 111 2.81 -1.81 -17.35
CA LYS A 111 2.08 -2.91 -18.02
C LYS A 111 0.73 -3.12 -17.33
N PRO A 112 -0.29 -3.57 -18.07
CA PRO A 112 -1.62 -3.84 -17.53
C PRO A 112 -1.63 -5.20 -16.77
N LEU A 113 -0.97 -5.24 -15.61
CA LEU A 113 -0.85 -6.43 -14.76
C LEU A 113 -1.91 -6.42 -13.65
N VAL A 114 -2.12 -7.58 -13.04
CA VAL A 114 -3.07 -7.80 -11.96
C VAL A 114 -2.41 -8.48 -10.75
N SER A 115 -3.13 -8.65 -9.66
CA SER A 115 -2.58 -9.11 -8.38
C SER A 115 -1.68 -10.35 -8.47
N ILE A 116 -2.08 -11.37 -9.23
CA ILE A 116 -1.32 -12.62 -9.31
C ILE A 116 0.08 -12.44 -9.93
N ASP A 117 0.25 -11.44 -10.79
CA ASP A 117 1.53 -11.15 -11.46
C ASP A 117 2.60 -10.61 -10.48
N TYR A 118 2.16 -10.13 -9.32
CA TYR A 118 3.03 -9.58 -8.27
C TYR A 118 3.31 -10.59 -7.14
N ASN A 119 2.82 -11.81 -7.25
CA ASN A 119 3.10 -12.84 -6.26
C ASN A 119 4.60 -13.19 -6.22
N GLY A 120 5.22 -13.06 -5.05
CA GLY A 120 6.66 -13.21 -4.88
C GLY A 120 7.49 -11.98 -5.25
N ASP A 121 6.86 -10.84 -5.55
CA ASP A 121 7.57 -9.60 -5.84
C ASP A 121 8.16 -8.99 -4.55
N PRO A 122 9.47 -8.69 -4.50
CA PRO A 122 10.14 -8.22 -3.29
C PRO A 122 9.95 -6.73 -3.00
N TYR A 123 9.35 -5.97 -3.90
CA TYR A 123 9.13 -4.54 -3.70
C TYR A 123 8.05 -4.27 -2.65
N SER A 124 8.25 -3.23 -1.83
CA SER A 124 7.28 -2.82 -0.81
C SER A 124 6.09 -2.08 -1.41
N ALA A 125 6.28 -1.44 -2.56
CA ALA A 125 5.23 -0.77 -3.31
C ALA A 125 5.55 -0.80 -4.81
N ILE A 126 4.56 -1.15 -5.62
CA ILE A 126 4.62 -1.16 -7.08
C ILE A 126 3.50 -0.25 -7.57
N VAL A 127 3.85 0.99 -7.88
CA VAL A 127 2.87 1.97 -8.37
C VAL A 127 2.37 1.55 -9.74
N ASP A 128 1.07 1.44 -9.89
CA ASP A 128 0.39 1.22 -11.16
C ASP A 128 0.30 2.55 -11.93
N GLY A 129 1.27 2.79 -12.79
CA GLY A 129 1.38 4.05 -13.54
C GLY A 129 0.23 4.28 -14.52
N LEU A 130 -0.42 3.21 -15.00
CA LEU A 130 -1.57 3.30 -15.90
C LEU A 130 -2.85 3.75 -15.19
N SER A 131 -2.94 3.48 -13.88
CA SER A 131 -4.11 3.79 -13.06
C SER A 131 -4.02 5.14 -12.35
N THR A 132 -2.90 5.85 -12.47
CA THR A 132 -2.75 7.19 -11.89
C THR A 132 -3.77 8.15 -12.49
N THR A 133 -4.49 8.87 -11.64
CA THR A 133 -5.53 9.83 -12.07
C THR A 133 -5.34 11.16 -11.36
N VAL A 134 -5.53 12.25 -12.09
CA VAL A 134 -5.51 13.62 -11.53
C VAL A 134 -6.78 14.34 -11.96
N MET A 135 -7.56 14.82 -10.97
CA MET A 135 -8.76 15.60 -11.21
C MET A 135 -8.54 17.06 -10.81
N LYS A 136 -8.91 17.99 -11.71
CA LYS A 136 -8.78 19.44 -11.52
C LYS A 136 -7.38 19.87 -11.01
N GLY A 137 -6.36 19.10 -11.40
CA GLY A 137 -4.97 19.38 -11.09
C GLY A 137 -4.56 19.18 -9.63
N LYS A 138 -5.46 18.87 -8.71
CA LYS A 138 -5.15 18.78 -7.27
C LYS A 138 -5.59 17.49 -6.59
N MET A 139 -6.64 16.84 -7.06
CA MET A 139 -7.06 15.55 -6.53
C MET A 139 -6.33 14.45 -7.28
N VAL A 140 -5.45 13.76 -6.59
CA VAL A 140 -4.59 12.71 -7.14
C VAL A 140 -5.04 11.37 -6.60
N LYS A 141 -5.22 10.40 -7.50
CA LYS A 141 -5.44 8.99 -7.15
C LYS A 141 -4.26 8.17 -7.63
N VAL A 142 -3.74 7.32 -6.74
CA VAL A 142 -2.65 6.38 -7.03
C VAL A 142 -3.04 5.00 -6.55
N LEU A 143 -2.82 4.00 -7.40
CA LEU A 143 -2.87 2.60 -7.03
C LEU A 143 -1.46 2.06 -6.83
N ALA A 144 -1.25 1.24 -5.80
CA ALA A 144 0.04 0.59 -5.56
C ALA A 144 -0.17 -0.85 -5.08
N TRP A 145 0.42 -1.78 -5.82
CA TRP A 145 0.44 -3.21 -5.53
C TRP A 145 1.56 -3.57 -4.56
N TYR A 146 1.37 -4.63 -3.79
CA TYR A 146 2.43 -5.23 -2.98
C TYR A 146 2.10 -6.67 -2.60
N ASP A 147 3.10 -7.53 -2.60
CA ASP A 147 3.00 -8.83 -1.95
C ASP A 147 3.12 -8.59 -0.44
N ASN A 148 2.03 -8.76 0.28
CA ASN A 148 1.95 -8.47 1.72
C ASN A 148 2.78 -9.41 2.59
N GLU A 149 3.18 -10.57 2.07
CA GLU A 149 4.05 -11.55 2.73
C GLU A 149 5.52 -11.33 2.34
N TRP A 150 5.80 -11.38 1.02
CA TRP A 150 7.17 -11.38 0.52
C TRP A 150 7.82 -10.00 0.58
N GLY A 151 7.08 -8.93 0.31
CA GLY A 151 7.58 -7.56 0.42
C GLY A 151 8.05 -7.25 1.83
N TYR A 152 7.25 -7.57 2.85
CA TYR A 152 7.62 -7.38 4.25
C TYR A 152 8.83 -8.24 4.65
N SER A 153 8.86 -9.50 4.28
CA SER A 153 9.98 -10.42 4.58
C SER A 153 11.31 -9.89 4.02
N ASN A 154 11.28 -9.30 2.81
CA ASN A 154 12.47 -8.65 2.24
C ASN A 154 12.90 -7.41 3.04
N ARG A 155 11.97 -6.60 3.55
CA ARG A 155 12.33 -5.45 4.41
C ARG A 155 12.92 -5.89 5.74
N VAL A 156 12.44 -6.96 6.36
CA VAL A 156 13.06 -7.54 7.56
C VAL A 156 14.50 -8.00 7.27
N LYS A 157 14.73 -8.69 6.17
CA LYS A 157 16.08 -9.06 5.72
C LYS A 157 16.99 -7.84 5.51
N ASP A 158 16.48 -6.78 4.90
CA ASP A 158 17.24 -5.57 4.64
C ASP A 158 17.58 -4.82 5.93
N LEU A 159 16.64 -4.77 6.88
CA LEU A 159 16.87 -4.21 8.23
C LEU A 159 17.97 -4.99 8.96
N LEU A 160 17.94 -6.31 8.90
CA LEU A 160 18.98 -7.15 9.51
C LEU A 160 20.37 -6.85 8.93
N LYS A 161 20.48 -6.76 7.60
CA LYS A 161 21.73 -6.37 6.94
C LYS A 161 22.22 -4.98 7.39
N PHE A 162 21.28 -4.02 7.48
CA PHE A 162 21.60 -2.67 7.95
C PHE A 162 22.14 -2.67 9.38
N ILE A 163 21.50 -3.40 10.31
CA ILE A 163 21.97 -3.51 11.70
C ILE A 163 23.36 -4.13 11.76
N ILE A 164 23.61 -5.20 11.02
CA ILE A 164 24.93 -5.86 10.97
C ILE A 164 25.99 -4.88 10.45
N SER A 165 25.70 -4.13 9.38
CA SER A 165 26.65 -3.17 8.81
C SER A 165 27.03 -2.03 9.79
N LYS A 166 26.13 -1.67 10.71
CA LYS A 166 26.38 -0.65 11.72
C LYS A 166 27.17 -1.16 12.94
N LYS A 167 27.17 -2.48 13.20
CA LYS A 167 27.93 -3.08 14.33
C LYS A 167 29.40 -3.38 13.97
N VAL A 168 29.76 -3.33 12.70
CA VAL A 168 31.12 -3.60 12.21
C VAL A 168 31.92 -2.28 12.02
N SER A 169 31.30 -1.14 12.29
CA SER A 169 31.92 0.18 12.32
C SER A 169 32.18 0.62 13.74
#